data_71de6cafe8f7f0ced4dc555f67a0e1da
#
_entry.id   71de6cafe8f7f0ced4dc555f67a0e1da
#
_cell.length_a   1.000
_cell.length_b   1.000
_cell.length_c   1.000
_cell.angle_alpha   90.00
_cell.angle_beta   90.00
_cell.angle_gamma   90.00
#
_symmetry.space_group_name_H-M   'P 1'
#
loop_
_entity.id
_entity.type
_entity.pdbx_description
1 polymer ?
#
loop_
_entity_poly.entity_id
_entity_poly.type
_entity_poly.pdbx_seq_one_letter_code
_entity_poly.pdbx_strand_id
1 'polypeptide(L)'
;MTQDRDNFGVEPGPGAGPGGPTTTMAPRDEDTWSALAHLSVYLNIVTGFLGPLAALAIWLVYKDRSSRVAFHALQSLWYQVAWMVVLLVGWTLTTFLMVVLVGFLLIPVMIVVSVAPFVHMACAAYKVNQGVDYRYPWISDLVGGGRNPGA
;
A
#
# COMPACT_ATOMS: atom_id res chain seq x y z
N MET A 1 -3.18 -35.65 41.40
CA MET A 1 -3.70 -35.59 40.03
C MET A 1 -4.08 -34.15 39.75
N THR A 2 -3.11 -33.31 39.45
CA THR A 2 -3.28 -31.89 39.15
C THR A 2 -2.84 -31.69 37.71
N GLN A 3 -3.72 -31.21 36.92
CA GLN A 3 -3.73 -31.14 35.48
C GLN A 3 -2.90 -29.93 35.05
N ASP A 4 -1.74 -30.26 34.51
CA ASP A 4 -0.85 -29.37 33.78
C ASP A 4 -1.50 -29.03 32.43
N ARG A 5 -2.23 -27.91 32.34
CA ARG A 5 -2.99 -27.50 31.14
C ARG A 5 -2.58 -26.15 30.56
N ASP A 6 -1.48 -25.56 30.98
CA ASP A 6 -1.13 -24.21 30.55
C ASP A 6 0.20 -24.11 29.78
N ASN A 7 0.53 -25.13 28.99
CA ASN A 7 1.68 -25.03 28.10
C ASN A 7 1.26 -25.25 26.64
N PHE A 8 0.32 -24.41 26.16
CA PHE A 8 0.24 -24.18 24.72
C PHE A 8 1.47 -23.32 24.34
N GLY A 9 2.59 -24.00 24.15
CA GLY A 9 3.70 -23.41 23.44
C GLY A 9 3.20 -22.96 22.07
N VAL A 10 3.06 -21.66 21.91
CA VAL A 10 2.99 -21.05 20.57
C VAL A 10 4.31 -21.40 19.92
N GLU A 11 4.33 -22.45 19.12
CA GLU A 11 5.44 -22.76 18.25
C GLU A 11 5.73 -21.51 17.42
N PRO A 12 6.96 -20.97 17.42
CA PRO A 12 7.29 -19.88 16.51
C PRO A 12 7.08 -20.41 15.09
N GLY A 13 6.19 -19.75 14.35
CA GLY A 13 5.91 -20.11 12.97
C GLY A 13 7.21 -20.22 12.15
N PRO A 14 7.27 -21.08 11.12
CA PRO A 14 8.45 -21.29 10.31
C PRO A 14 8.84 -20.01 9.58
N GLY A 15 9.81 -19.26 10.13
CA GLY A 15 10.28 -17.99 9.59
C GLY A 15 11.00 -17.08 10.58
N ALA A 16 10.99 -17.38 11.88
CA ALA A 16 11.78 -16.65 12.86
C ALA A 16 13.23 -17.18 12.87
N GLY A 17 14.00 -16.80 11.86
CA GLY A 17 15.47 -16.89 11.93
C GLY A 17 16.01 -15.90 12.97
N PRO A 18 17.15 -16.16 13.63
CA PRO A 18 17.74 -15.26 14.60
C PRO A 18 18.13 -13.95 13.90
N GLY A 19 17.33 -12.89 14.07
CA GLY A 19 17.55 -11.56 13.48
C GLY A 19 16.46 -11.04 12.57
N GLY A 20 15.29 -11.70 12.46
CA GLY A 20 14.13 -11.13 11.78
C GLY A 20 13.62 -9.89 12.53
N PRO A 21 13.04 -8.90 11.83
CA PRO A 21 12.50 -7.70 12.46
C PRO A 21 11.44 -8.12 13.49
N THR A 22 11.71 -7.83 14.76
CA THR A 22 10.80 -8.12 15.86
C THR A 22 9.60 -7.18 15.73
N THR A 23 8.47 -7.71 15.23
CA THR A 23 7.22 -6.97 15.29
C THR A 23 6.71 -6.92 16.73
N THR A 24 6.31 -5.73 17.16
CA THR A 24 5.66 -5.51 18.47
C THR A 24 4.14 -5.52 18.34
N MET A 25 3.61 -5.80 17.15
CA MET A 25 2.19 -5.73 16.83
C MET A 25 1.59 -7.14 16.68
N ALA A 26 0.31 -7.27 17.03
CA ALA A 26 -0.43 -8.47 16.72
C ALA A 26 -0.62 -8.60 15.18
N PRO A 27 -0.60 -9.82 14.63
CA PRO A 27 -0.72 -10.03 13.17
C PRO A 27 -1.96 -9.37 12.56
N ARG A 28 -3.10 -9.42 13.27
CA ARG A 28 -4.34 -8.80 12.83
C ARG A 28 -4.27 -7.27 12.75
N ASP A 29 -3.52 -6.65 13.66
CA ASP A 29 -3.31 -5.21 13.66
C ASP A 29 -2.39 -4.81 12.51
N GLU A 30 -1.37 -5.61 12.20
CA GLU A 30 -0.52 -5.40 11.03
C GLU A 30 -1.31 -5.44 9.72
N ASP A 31 -2.20 -6.42 9.56
CA ASP A 31 -3.08 -6.53 8.39
C ASP A 31 -3.97 -5.29 8.26
N THR A 32 -4.56 -4.85 9.37
CA THR A 32 -5.45 -3.68 9.39
C THR A 32 -4.72 -2.39 9.00
N TRP A 33 -3.58 -2.10 9.62
CA TRP A 33 -2.83 -0.88 9.31
C TRP A 33 -2.21 -0.90 7.93
N SER A 34 -1.77 -2.07 7.45
CA SER A 34 -1.30 -2.25 6.08
C SER A 34 -2.42 -2.00 5.06
N ALA A 35 -3.63 -2.49 5.34
CA ALA A 35 -4.81 -2.24 4.50
C ALA A 35 -5.21 -0.75 4.51
N LEU A 36 -5.19 -0.09 5.69
CA LEU A 36 -5.48 1.34 5.83
C LEU A 36 -4.49 2.20 5.04
N ALA A 37 -3.22 1.80 4.98
CA ALA A 37 -2.24 2.50 4.16
C ALA A 37 -2.62 2.50 2.67
N HIS A 38 -3.17 1.42 2.15
CA HIS A 38 -3.67 1.38 0.78
C HIS A 38 -4.98 2.15 0.61
N LEU A 39 -5.89 2.08 1.60
CA LEU A 39 -7.16 2.81 1.56
C LEU A 39 -7.01 4.33 1.69
N SER A 40 -5.84 4.81 2.14
CA SER A 40 -5.55 6.25 2.25
C SER A 40 -5.74 7.00 0.92
N VAL A 41 -5.63 6.30 -0.22
CA VAL A 41 -5.87 6.88 -1.56
C VAL A 41 -7.26 7.52 -1.67
N TYR A 42 -8.27 7.00 -0.96
CA TYR A 42 -9.62 7.54 -1.01
C TYR A 42 -9.74 8.94 -0.40
N LEU A 43 -8.80 9.34 0.46
CA LEU A 43 -8.73 10.72 0.95
C LEU A 43 -8.47 11.71 -0.19
N ASN A 44 -7.86 11.27 -1.29
CA ASN A 44 -7.65 12.12 -2.47
C ASN A 44 -8.96 12.50 -3.16
N ILE A 45 -10.04 11.71 -3.03
CA ILE A 45 -11.35 12.04 -3.61
C ILE A 45 -11.89 13.33 -2.99
N VAL A 46 -11.71 13.51 -1.67
CA VAL A 46 -12.23 14.67 -0.93
C VAL A 46 -11.25 15.84 -0.95
N THR A 47 -9.96 15.57 -0.91
CA THR A 47 -8.93 16.58 -0.62
C THR A 47 -7.98 16.83 -1.79
N GLY A 48 -7.94 15.93 -2.78
CA GLY A 48 -7.03 15.95 -3.93
C GLY A 48 -5.62 15.42 -3.64
N PHE A 49 -5.11 15.52 -2.41
CA PHE A 49 -3.69 15.20 -2.12
C PHE A 49 -3.38 14.61 -0.74
N LEU A 50 -4.35 14.49 0.17
CA LEU A 50 -4.07 14.00 1.54
C LEU A 50 -3.81 12.48 1.61
N GLY A 51 -4.11 11.72 0.58
CA GLY A 51 -3.85 10.28 0.55
C GLY A 51 -2.36 9.92 0.79
N PRO A 52 -1.41 10.49 0.03
CA PRO A 52 0.01 10.28 0.25
C PRO A 52 0.48 10.72 1.65
N LEU A 53 -0.08 11.82 2.18
CA LEU A 53 0.26 12.29 3.52
C LEU A 53 -0.22 11.32 4.61
N ALA A 54 -1.40 10.71 4.44
CA ALA A 54 -1.90 9.69 5.36
C ALA A 54 -1.04 8.41 5.30
N ALA A 55 -0.65 7.96 4.10
CA ALA A 55 0.28 6.84 3.96
C ALA A 55 1.64 7.13 4.59
N LEU A 56 2.15 8.36 4.43
CA LEU A 56 3.38 8.82 5.06
C LEU A 56 3.27 8.83 6.59
N ALA A 57 2.14 9.31 7.13
CA ALA A 57 1.89 9.32 8.57
C ALA A 57 1.88 7.89 9.14
N ILE A 58 1.22 6.95 8.48
CA ILE A 58 1.23 5.54 8.87
C ILE A 58 2.67 5.00 8.86
N TRP A 59 3.44 5.28 7.80
CA TRP A 59 4.83 4.86 7.73
C TRP A 59 5.66 5.42 8.89
N LEU A 60 5.56 6.72 9.20
CA LEU A 60 6.32 7.36 10.28
C LEU A 60 6.00 6.76 11.66
N VAL A 61 4.73 6.42 11.92
CA VAL A 61 4.30 5.86 13.20
C VAL A 61 4.73 4.40 13.36
N TYR A 62 4.73 3.62 12.27
CA TYR A 62 4.89 2.17 12.35
C TYR A 62 6.22 1.65 11.83
N LYS A 63 7.10 2.50 11.24
CA LYS A 63 8.38 2.07 10.65
C LYS A 63 9.29 1.30 11.61
N ASP A 64 9.23 1.63 12.90
CA ASP A 64 10.05 1.02 13.95
C ASP A 64 9.29 -0.07 14.75
N ARG A 65 7.98 -0.29 14.43
CA ARG A 65 7.12 -1.23 15.15
C ARG A 65 6.77 -2.47 14.34
N SER A 66 6.60 -2.31 13.02
CA SER A 66 6.26 -3.39 12.11
C SER A 66 6.87 -3.12 10.74
N SER A 67 7.78 -3.98 10.34
CA SER A 67 8.39 -3.92 8.99
C SER A 67 7.36 -4.14 7.89
N ARG A 68 6.32 -4.94 8.17
CA ARG A 68 5.23 -5.22 7.23
C ARG A 68 4.37 -3.99 6.98
N VAL A 69 3.88 -3.34 8.04
CA VAL A 69 3.11 -2.10 7.93
C VAL A 69 3.94 -1.00 7.27
N ALA A 70 5.20 -0.86 7.67
CA ALA A 70 6.10 0.12 7.07
C ALA A 70 6.30 -0.11 5.56
N PHE A 71 6.47 -1.36 5.14
CA PHE A 71 6.60 -1.71 3.73
C PHE A 71 5.34 -1.33 2.92
N HIS A 72 4.15 -1.73 3.39
CA HIS A 72 2.90 -1.44 2.70
C HIS A 72 2.58 0.06 2.68
N ALA A 73 2.87 0.79 3.76
CA ALA A 73 2.68 2.23 3.84
C ALA A 73 3.60 2.98 2.85
N LEU A 74 4.87 2.61 2.79
CA LEU A 74 5.82 3.22 1.87
C LEU A 74 5.52 2.87 0.41
N GLN A 75 5.14 1.62 0.15
CA GLN A 75 4.70 1.18 -1.17
C GLN A 75 3.45 1.93 -1.63
N SER A 76 2.46 2.12 -0.75
CA SER A 76 1.26 2.90 -1.01
C SER A 76 1.58 4.36 -1.31
N LEU A 77 2.46 4.98 -0.52
CA LEU A 77 2.92 6.35 -0.72
C LEU A 77 3.51 6.54 -2.12
N TRP A 78 4.50 5.73 -2.49
CA TRP A 78 5.16 5.84 -3.79
C TRP A 78 4.21 5.58 -4.95
N TYR A 79 3.31 4.62 -4.80
CA TYR A 79 2.29 4.36 -5.81
C TYR A 79 1.37 5.56 -6.02
N GLN A 80 0.91 6.19 -4.95
CA GLN A 80 0.05 7.37 -5.02
C GLN A 80 0.78 8.57 -5.63
N VAL A 81 2.04 8.80 -5.26
CA VAL A 81 2.86 9.87 -5.83
C VAL A 81 3.07 9.64 -7.34
N ALA A 82 3.42 8.42 -7.74
CA ALA A 82 3.59 8.09 -9.16
C ALA A 82 2.30 8.34 -9.97
N TRP A 83 1.15 7.92 -9.44
CA TRP A 83 -0.15 8.16 -10.09
C TRP A 83 -0.53 9.63 -10.12
N MET A 84 -0.23 10.42 -9.09
CA MET A 84 -0.45 11.88 -9.12
C MET A 84 0.33 12.53 -10.26
N VAL A 85 1.58 12.11 -10.49
CA VAL A 85 2.39 12.61 -11.63
C VAL A 85 1.75 12.20 -12.96
N VAL A 86 1.36 10.93 -13.11
CA VAL A 86 0.69 10.44 -14.33
C VAL A 86 -0.58 11.22 -14.62
N LEU A 87 -1.42 11.46 -13.61
CA LEU A 87 -2.65 12.21 -13.77
C LEU A 87 -2.39 13.69 -14.07
N LEU A 88 -1.43 14.31 -13.40
CA LEU A 88 -1.07 15.69 -13.68
C LEU A 88 -0.62 15.87 -15.14
N VAL A 89 0.30 15.04 -15.60
CA VAL A 89 0.80 15.10 -16.98
C VAL A 89 -0.32 14.77 -17.98
N GLY A 90 -1.09 13.72 -17.73
CA GLY A 90 -2.17 13.28 -18.62
C GLY A 90 -3.26 14.34 -18.78
N TRP A 91 -3.73 14.93 -17.68
CA TRP A 91 -4.75 15.98 -17.74
C TRP A 91 -4.22 17.28 -18.36
N THR A 92 -2.97 17.65 -18.07
CA THR A 92 -2.32 18.79 -18.71
C THR A 92 -2.25 18.61 -20.22
N LEU A 93 -1.77 17.44 -20.67
CA LEU A 93 -1.70 17.12 -22.10
C LEU A 93 -3.08 17.12 -22.75
N THR A 94 -4.08 16.50 -22.09
CA THR A 94 -5.46 16.49 -22.58
C THR A 94 -6.00 17.91 -22.77
N THR A 95 -5.74 18.81 -21.80
CA THR A 95 -6.17 20.21 -21.87
C THR A 95 -5.51 20.93 -23.04
N PHE A 96 -4.22 20.77 -23.26
CA PHE A 96 -3.54 21.35 -24.43
C PHE A 96 -4.10 20.83 -25.75
N LEU A 97 -4.37 19.52 -25.83
CA LEU A 97 -4.92 18.90 -27.05
C LEU A 97 -6.39 19.25 -27.32
N MET A 98 -7.12 19.82 -26.34
CA MET A 98 -8.46 20.35 -26.56
C MET A 98 -8.48 21.50 -27.58
N VAL A 99 -7.41 22.29 -27.67
CA VAL A 99 -7.28 23.40 -28.65
C VAL A 99 -7.42 22.87 -30.08
N VAL A 100 -6.96 21.65 -30.36
CA VAL A 100 -7.05 21.00 -31.68
C VAL A 100 -8.14 19.91 -31.74
N LEU A 101 -9.12 19.95 -30.83
CA LEU A 101 -10.26 19.03 -30.70
C LEU A 101 -9.90 17.58 -30.39
N VAL A 102 -8.64 17.18 -30.53
CA VAL A 102 -8.18 15.82 -30.21
C VAL A 102 -8.30 15.52 -28.71
N GLY A 103 -8.17 16.53 -27.84
CA GLY A 103 -8.31 16.38 -26.39
C GLY A 103 -9.65 15.81 -25.96
N PHE A 104 -10.74 16.10 -26.67
CA PHE A 104 -12.06 15.54 -26.36
C PHE A 104 -12.09 14.01 -26.48
N LEU A 105 -11.34 13.44 -27.42
CA LEU A 105 -11.23 11.99 -27.58
C LEU A 105 -10.45 11.34 -26.42
N LEU A 106 -9.55 12.07 -25.76
CA LEU A 106 -8.78 11.60 -24.64
C LEU A 106 -9.56 11.63 -23.31
N ILE A 107 -10.62 12.42 -23.17
CA ILE A 107 -11.41 12.52 -21.94
C ILE A 107 -11.86 11.15 -21.41
N PRO A 108 -12.54 10.29 -22.20
CA PRO A 108 -12.96 8.99 -21.68
C PRO A 108 -11.78 8.11 -21.24
N VAL A 109 -10.64 8.19 -21.94
CA VAL A 109 -9.43 7.47 -21.56
C VAL A 109 -8.91 7.99 -20.21
N MET A 110 -8.85 9.31 -20.03
CA MET A 110 -8.39 9.92 -18.77
C MET A 110 -9.32 9.63 -17.59
N ILE A 111 -10.62 9.49 -17.83
CA ILE A 111 -11.57 9.07 -16.78
C ILE A 111 -11.21 7.65 -16.31
N VAL A 112 -11.00 6.70 -17.23
CA VAL A 112 -10.63 5.32 -16.87
C VAL A 112 -9.28 5.30 -16.14
N VAL A 113 -8.28 6.03 -16.63
CA VAL A 113 -6.97 6.14 -15.99
C VAL A 113 -7.08 6.76 -14.59
N SER A 114 -7.96 7.73 -14.38
CA SER A 114 -8.18 8.37 -13.06
C SER A 114 -8.83 7.42 -12.05
N VAL A 115 -9.67 6.49 -12.49
CA VAL A 115 -10.33 5.50 -11.61
C VAL A 115 -9.41 4.30 -11.29
N ALA A 116 -8.51 3.96 -12.19
CA ALA A 116 -7.65 2.79 -12.07
C ALA A 116 -6.90 2.67 -10.72
N PRO A 117 -6.25 3.74 -10.19
CA PRO A 117 -5.54 3.66 -8.91
C PRO A 117 -6.46 3.33 -7.74
N PHE A 118 -7.69 3.83 -7.72
CA PHE A 118 -8.64 3.56 -6.64
C PHE A 118 -9.04 2.09 -6.61
N VAL A 119 -9.36 1.50 -7.77
CA VAL A 119 -9.69 0.07 -7.88
C VAL A 119 -8.49 -0.79 -7.49
N HIS A 120 -7.31 -0.44 -8.00
CA HIS A 120 -6.09 -1.21 -7.71
C HIS A 120 -5.74 -1.18 -6.22
N MET A 121 -5.80 0.00 -5.59
CA MET A 121 -5.52 0.15 -4.16
C MET A 121 -6.57 -0.55 -3.28
N ALA A 122 -7.85 -0.55 -3.68
CA ALA A 122 -8.89 -1.32 -2.98
C ALA A 122 -8.61 -2.84 -3.05
N CYS A 123 -8.21 -3.35 -4.21
CA CYS A 123 -7.82 -4.75 -4.36
C CYS A 123 -6.59 -5.10 -3.50
N ALA A 124 -5.60 -4.20 -3.45
CA ALA A 124 -4.43 -4.37 -2.60
C ALA A 124 -4.81 -4.41 -1.12
N ALA A 125 -5.62 -3.45 -0.66
CA ALA A 125 -6.10 -3.39 0.72
C ALA A 125 -6.87 -4.67 1.11
N TYR A 126 -7.74 -5.16 0.23
CA TYR A 126 -8.49 -6.38 0.45
C TYR A 126 -7.58 -7.60 0.64
N LYS A 127 -6.59 -7.78 -0.24
CA LYS A 127 -5.63 -8.89 -0.14
C LYS A 127 -4.79 -8.82 1.13
N VAL A 128 -4.28 -7.63 1.45
CA VAL A 128 -3.46 -7.42 2.65
C VAL A 128 -4.26 -7.69 3.92
N ASN A 129 -5.54 -7.29 3.97
CA ASN A 129 -6.43 -7.59 5.11
C ASN A 129 -6.73 -9.09 5.27
N GLN A 130 -6.50 -9.89 4.23
CA GLN A 130 -6.58 -11.36 4.29
C GLN A 130 -5.25 -12.02 4.67
N GLY A 131 -4.24 -11.25 5.08
CA GLY A 131 -2.92 -11.76 5.41
C GLY A 131 -2.03 -12.06 4.20
N VAL A 132 -2.45 -11.70 2.99
CA VAL A 132 -1.67 -11.90 1.77
C VAL A 132 -0.84 -10.66 1.47
N ASP A 133 0.48 -10.81 1.40
CA ASP A 133 1.37 -9.72 1.02
C ASP A 133 1.18 -9.35 -0.45
N TYR A 134 0.56 -8.19 -0.69
CA TYR A 134 0.38 -7.65 -2.01
C TYR A 134 1.55 -6.75 -2.40
N ARG A 135 2.19 -7.05 -3.53
CA ARG A 135 3.33 -6.30 -4.04
C ARG A 135 2.98 -5.64 -5.36
N TYR A 136 3.22 -4.33 -5.45
CA TYR A 136 3.14 -3.63 -6.74
C TYR A 136 4.39 -3.93 -7.56
N PRO A 137 4.25 -4.40 -8.83
CA PRO A 137 5.39 -4.55 -9.71
C PRO A 137 6.19 -3.25 -9.80
N TRP A 138 7.52 -3.33 -9.78
CA TRP A 138 8.50 -2.24 -9.83
C TRP A 138 8.59 -1.37 -8.57
N ILE A 139 7.50 -1.03 -7.91
CA ILE A 139 7.50 -0.20 -6.71
C ILE A 139 7.97 -1.01 -5.50
N SER A 140 7.55 -2.27 -5.39
CA SER A 140 7.97 -3.13 -4.30
C SER A 140 9.49 -3.35 -4.28
N ASP A 141 10.12 -3.44 -5.46
CA ASP A 141 11.57 -3.61 -5.59
C ASP A 141 12.31 -2.33 -5.18
N LEU A 142 11.76 -1.17 -5.51
CA LEU A 142 12.31 0.12 -5.11
C LEU A 142 12.26 0.34 -3.59
N VAL A 143 11.17 -0.09 -2.96
CA VAL A 143 10.92 0.11 -1.51
C VAL A 143 11.55 -0.98 -0.66
N GLY A 144 11.50 -2.23 -1.12
CA GLY A 144 11.92 -3.42 -0.36
C GLY A 144 13.37 -3.86 -0.56
N GLY A 145 14.14 -3.18 -1.40
CA GLY A 145 15.55 -3.50 -1.63
C GLY A 145 15.82 -4.97 -2.01
N GLY A 146 14.90 -5.60 -2.78
CA GLY A 146 15.08 -6.97 -3.27
C GLY A 146 14.97 -8.08 -2.20
N ARG A 147 14.61 -7.76 -0.97
CA ARG A 147 14.39 -8.79 0.07
C ARG A 147 13.13 -9.58 -0.26
N ASN A 148 13.32 -10.79 -0.74
CA ASN A 148 12.28 -11.81 -0.75
C ASN A 148 12.01 -12.21 0.71
N PRO A 149 10.83 -11.96 1.30
CA PRO A 149 10.52 -12.45 2.65
C PRO A 149 10.23 -13.96 2.69
N GLY A 150 10.45 -14.67 1.60
CA GLY A 150 10.18 -16.11 1.45
C GLY A 150 11.37 -16.89 0.89
N ALA A 151 12.62 -16.38 1.00
CA ALA A 151 13.82 -17.13 0.68
C ALA A 151 14.62 -17.42 1.94
#